data_b184b3013fdea2d1d2c25b0ebd617853
#
_entry.id   b184b3013fdea2d1d2c25b0ebd617853
#
_cell.length_a   1.000
_cell.length_b   1.000
_cell.length_c   1.000
_cell.angle_alpha   90.00
_cell.angle_beta   90.00
_cell.angle_gamma   90.00
#
_symmetry.space_group_name_H-M   'P 1'
#
loop_
_entity.id
_entity.type
_entity.pdbx_description
1 polymer ?
#
loop_
_entity_poly.entity_id
_entity_poly.type
_entity_poly.pdbx_seq_one_letter_code
_entity_poly.pdbx_strand_id
1 'polypeptide(L)'
;MKLLFSKPVTKFFLFCCIGMIVHSCMPAFLKPAKQFVLNSDSIAVMVIPADNILYTNIKTDLIEGYDSLSAEQKLVAMKEQSLLLSQLTDSIIYVSFVNKYIYYLTQTSLKVYTPEYDYLFESNKKKSVVKLAQIECEEYFDKVRDEDVINDAYLVYNDAYVNAFAFNLWVECTSPYNDTATVLFANNRITDKHYGWFEQDWNGNVLYYENNVELDLQRVENFLNKLAERYANYTFDYLLNNYINSTMATPEIPDSSSLHFDIQSGKFYYVDDNYKFIKL
;
A
#
# COMPACT_ATOMS: atom_id res chain seq x y z
N MET A 1 40.62 53.47 29.03
CA MET A 1 41.02 52.41 28.05
C MET A 1 39.75 51.91 27.38
N LYS A 2 39.38 52.44 26.20
CA LYS A 2 38.18 52.03 25.45
C LYS A 2 38.59 50.95 24.45
N LEU A 3 38.11 49.72 24.65
CA LEU A 3 38.27 48.65 23.69
C LEU A 3 37.35 48.91 22.50
N LEU A 4 37.97 49.28 21.38
CA LEU A 4 37.34 49.39 20.06
C LEU A 4 37.20 47.97 19.50
N PHE A 5 36.07 47.30 19.72
CA PHE A 5 35.72 46.11 18.93
C PHE A 5 35.31 46.57 17.53
N SER A 6 36.11 46.23 16.53
CA SER A 6 35.87 46.61 15.14
C SER A 6 34.64 45.83 14.62
N LYS A 7 33.68 46.58 14.05
CA LYS A 7 32.40 46.09 13.49
C LYS A 7 32.50 44.91 12.52
N PRO A 8 33.60 44.64 11.78
CA PRO A 8 33.68 43.47 10.87
C PRO A 8 33.87 42.13 11.59
N VAL A 9 34.54 42.08 12.74
CA VAL A 9 34.78 40.85 13.50
C VAL A 9 33.48 40.29 14.09
N THR A 10 32.61 41.14 14.57
CA THR A 10 31.30 40.75 15.13
C THR A 10 30.37 40.18 14.07
N LYS A 11 30.40 40.73 12.84
CA LYS A 11 29.59 40.20 11.71
C LYS A 11 30.11 38.84 11.21
N PHE A 12 31.42 38.62 11.20
CA PHE A 12 32.02 37.35 10.82
C PHE A 12 31.68 36.25 11.84
N PHE A 13 31.75 36.58 13.13
CA PHE A 13 31.41 35.62 14.20
C PHE A 13 29.90 35.25 14.18
N LEU A 14 29.01 36.24 13.92
CA LEU A 14 27.58 35.99 13.77
C LEU A 14 27.29 35.12 12.57
N PHE A 15 27.97 35.30 11.45
CA PHE A 15 27.80 34.48 10.23
C PHE A 15 28.32 33.03 10.43
N CYS A 16 29.44 32.87 11.16
CA CYS A 16 29.92 31.54 11.54
C CYS A 16 28.99 30.81 12.52
N CYS A 17 28.39 31.50 13.48
CA CYS A 17 27.41 30.93 14.41
C CYS A 17 26.10 30.52 13.70
N ILE A 18 25.60 31.33 12.77
CA ILE A 18 24.43 31.01 11.96
C ILE A 18 24.73 29.81 11.03
N GLY A 19 25.92 29.77 10.42
CA GLY A 19 26.35 28.62 9.60
C GLY A 19 26.45 27.31 10.37
N MET A 20 26.89 27.33 11.63
CA MET A 20 26.94 26.14 12.51
C MET A 20 25.54 25.69 12.97
N ILE A 21 24.60 26.59 13.18
CA ILE A 21 23.22 26.25 13.57
C ILE A 21 22.45 25.59 12.42
N VAL A 22 22.70 26.00 11.18
CA VAL A 22 22.03 25.42 10.01
C VAL A 22 22.53 23.99 9.69
N HIS A 23 23.74 23.62 10.12
CA HIS A 23 24.31 22.27 9.90
C HIS A 23 23.91 21.24 10.99
N SER A 24 23.26 21.67 12.09
CA SER A 24 23.02 20.78 13.25
C SER A 24 21.61 20.17 13.30
N CYS A 25 20.73 20.43 12.32
CA CYS A 25 19.34 19.93 12.35
C CYS A 25 19.07 18.80 11.34
N MET A 26 20.05 17.92 11.09
CA MET A 26 19.72 16.71 10.32
C MET A 26 19.08 15.70 11.27
N PRO A 27 17.86 15.21 11.00
CA PRO A 27 17.21 14.22 11.86
C PRO A 27 18.12 13.01 12.10
N ALA A 28 18.20 12.53 13.34
CA ALA A 28 19.15 11.47 13.73
C ALA A 28 18.94 10.18 12.94
N PHE A 29 17.68 9.86 12.58
CA PHE A 29 17.34 8.69 11.77
C PHE A 29 17.87 8.75 10.32
N LEU A 30 18.18 9.92 9.78
CA LEU A 30 18.55 10.05 8.35
C LEU A 30 19.89 9.39 8.04
N LYS A 31 20.82 9.37 9.02
CA LYS A 31 22.12 8.69 8.86
C LYS A 31 21.97 7.18 8.74
N PRO A 32 21.28 6.47 9.66
CA PRO A 32 21.00 5.04 9.50
C PRO A 32 20.15 4.74 8.27
N ALA A 33 19.15 5.59 7.93
CA ALA A 33 18.35 5.39 6.72
C ALA A 33 19.21 5.38 5.44
N LYS A 34 20.10 6.36 5.27
CA LYS A 34 21.04 6.39 4.15
C LYS A 34 22.00 5.19 4.15
N GLN A 35 22.45 4.77 5.34
CA GLN A 35 23.33 3.60 5.47
C GLN A 35 22.61 2.30 5.07
N PHE A 36 21.32 2.16 5.41
CA PHE A 36 20.52 1.04 4.95
C PHE A 36 20.45 0.99 3.44
N VAL A 37 20.06 2.09 2.78
CA VAL A 37 19.94 2.18 1.32
C VAL A 37 21.26 1.84 0.62
N LEU A 38 22.39 2.37 1.11
CA LEU A 38 23.73 2.11 0.55
C LEU A 38 24.15 0.63 0.67
N ASN A 39 23.61 -0.12 1.62
CA ASN A 39 23.96 -1.52 1.88
C ASN A 39 22.81 -2.49 1.61
N SER A 40 21.71 -2.04 1.01
CA SER A 40 20.52 -2.88 0.74
C SER A 40 20.84 -4.05 -0.19
N ASP A 41 21.83 -3.90 -1.09
CA ASP A 41 22.33 -4.96 -1.95
C ASP A 41 23.00 -6.13 -1.20
N SER A 42 23.30 -5.96 0.10
CA SER A 42 23.83 -7.02 0.96
C SER A 42 22.73 -7.84 1.65
N ILE A 43 21.46 -7.44 1.51
CA ILE A 43 20.30 -8.09 2.16
C ILE A 43 19.67 -9.05 1.16
N ALA A 44 19.62 -10.32 1.54
CA ALA A 44 18.93 -11.36 0.78
C ALA A 44 17.48 -11.48 1.27
N VAL A 45 16.54 -11.46 0.35
CA VAL A 45 15.11 -11.62 0.62
C VAL A 45 14.60 -12.84 -0.12
N MET A 46 14.10 -13.84 0.62
CA MET A 46 13.38 -14.97 0.07
C MET A 46 11.90 -14.60 -0.01
N VAL A 47 11.33 -14.60 -1.20
CA VAL A 47 9.89 -14.44 -1.39
C VAL A 47 9.25 -15.80 -1.57
N ILE A 48 8.38 -16.19 -0.65
CA ILE A 48 7.60 -17.43 -0.71
C ILE A 48 6.18 -17.05 -1.15
N PRO A 49 5.74 -17.45 -2.35
CA PRO A 49 4.39 -17.20 -2.82
C PRO A 49 3.32 -17.85 -1.95
N ALA A 50 2.09 -17.35 -2.02
CA ALA A 50 0.95 -17.96 -1.33
C ALA A 50 0.61 -19.33 -1.94
N ASP A 51 0.37 -20.30 -1.06
CA ASP A 51 -0.05 -21.64 -1.47
C ASP A 51 -1.48 -21.66 -2.03
N ASN A 52 -2.34 -20.77 -1.51
CA ASN A 52 -3.75 -20.68 -1.87
C ASN A 52 -4.19 -19.23 -2.01
N ILE A 53 -5.09 -19.00 -2.97
CA ILE A 53 -5.79 -17.74 -3.16
C ILE A 53 -7.26 -17.98 -2.84
N LEU A 54 -7.81 -17.17 -1.95
CA LEU A 54 -9.21 -17.24 -1.56
C LEU A 54 -10.05 -16.28 -2.42
N TYR A 55 -11.21 -16.75 -2.85
CA TYR A 55 -12.16 -15.95 -3.62
C TYR A 55 -13.48 -15.90 -2.88
N THR A 56 -13.93 -14.69 -2.54
CA THR A 56 -15.16 -14.46 -1.78
C THR A 56 -16.05 -13.47 -2.54
N ASN A 57 -17.31 -13.86 -2.77
CA ASN A 57 -18.31 -12.97 -3.32
C ASN A 57 -19.34 -12.64 -2.24
N ILE A 58 -19.35 -11.39 -1.77
CA ILE A 58 -20.25 -10.91 -0.71
C ILE A 58 -21.59 -10.37 -1.28
N LYS A 59 -21.77 -10.39 -2.61
CA LYS A 59 -23.07 -10.05 -3.26
C LYS A 59 -24.17 -11.07 -2.97
N THR A 60 -23.87 -12.07 -2.18
CA THR A 60 -24.77 -13.17 -1.83
C THR A 60 -26.03 -12.74 -1.11
N ASP A 61 -26.02 -11.59 -0.44
CA ASP A 61 -27.20 -11.00 0.22
C ASP A 61 -28.33 -10.67 -0.76
N LEU A 62 -28.02 -10.62 -2.07
CA LEU A 62 -29.01 -10.40 -3.13
C LEU A 62 -29.63 -11.70 -3.66
N ILE A 63 -29.15 -12.87 -3.22
CA ILE A 63 -29.64 -14.17 -3.67
C ILE A 63 -30.75 -14.62 -2.71
N GLU A 64 -31.99 -14.61 -3.19
CA GLU A 64 -33.14 -15.06 -2.40
C GLU A 64 -32.93 -16.50 -1.93
N GLY A 65 -33.05 -16.74 -0.62
CA GLY A 65 -32.88 -18.05 -0.02
C GLY A 65 -31.47 -18.59 0.04
N TYR A 66 -30.42 -17.74 -0.16
CA TYR A 66 -29.02 -18.17 -0.15
C TYR A 66 -28.62 -18.99 1.08
N ASP A 67 -29.10 -18.61 2.27
CA ASP A 67 -28.78 -19.29 3.53
C ASP A 67 -29.28 -20.76 3.54
N SER A 68 -30.32 -21.06 2.80
CA SER A 68 -30.92 -22.40 2.71
C SER A 68 -30.24 -23.31 1.68
N LEU A 69 -29.32 -22.77 0.86
CA LEU A 69 -28.60 -23.53 -0.17
C LEU A 69 -27.53 -24.44 0.46
N SER A 70 -27.29 -25.61 -0.18
CA SER A 70 -26.15 -26.46 0.15
C SER A 70 -24.82 -25.74 -0.18
N ALA A 71 -23.70 -26.22 0.36
CA ALA A 71 -22.37 -25.62 0.10
C ALA A 71 -22.02 -25.58 -1.39
N GLU A 72 -22.37 -26.64 -2.15
CA GLU A 72 -22.16 -26.69 -3.60
C GLU A 72 -23.04 -25.69 -4.35
N GLN A 73 -24.33 -25.59 -3.96
CA GLN A 73 -25.25 -24.63 -4.55
C GLN A 73 -24.83 -23.18 -4.24
N LYS A 74 -24.34 -22.90 -3.02
CA LYS A 74 -23.80 -21.60 -2.64
C LYS A 74 -22.62 -21.22 -3.55
N LEU A 75 -21.71 -22.15 -3.79
CA LEU A 75 -20.55 -21.90 -4.66
C LEU A 75 -20.96 -21.59 -6.11
N VAL A 76 -21.95 -22.32 -6.63
CA VAL A 76 -22.52 -22.06 -7.98
C VAL A 76 -23.17 -20.69 -8.02
N ALA A 77 -24.06 -20.39 -7.07
CA ALA A 77 -24.76 -19.11 -6.98
C ALA A 77 -23.81 -17.92 -6.85
N MET A 78 -22.74 -18.06 -6.04
CA MET A 78 -21.69 -17.05 -5.93
C MET A 78 -21.01 -16.79 -7.27
N LYS A 79 -20.70 -17.84 -8.03
CA LYS A 79 -20.05 -17.69 -9.35
C LYS A 79 -20.99 -17.07 -10.38
N GLU A 80 -22.27 -17.44 -10.37
CA GLU A 80 -23.27 -16.89 -11.29
C GLU A 80 -23.55 -15.40 -11.05
N GLN A 81 -23.45 -14.96 -9.79
CA GLN A 81 -23.59 -13.54 -9.41
C GLN A 81 -22.29 -12.75 -9.52
N SER A 82 -21.18 -13.42 -9.87
CA SER A 82 -19.89 -12.78 -9.98
C SER A 82 -19.71 -12.12 -11.35
N LEU A 83 -19.31 -10.86 -11.35
CA LEU A 83 -18.84 -10.15 -12.53
C LEU A 83 -17.37 -10.50 -12.85
N LEU A 84 -16.54 -10.60 -11.83
CA LEU A 84 -15.08 -10.66 -11.93
C LEU A 84 -14.51 -12.01 -11.51
N LEU A 85 -14.94 -12.55 -10.35
CA LEU A 85 -14.34 -13.77 -9.79
C LEU A 85 -14.58 -15.00 -10.66
N SER A 86 -15.63 -14.99 -11.50
CA SER A 86 -15.88 -16.05 -12.49
C SER A 86 -14.79 -16.10 -13.58
N GLN A 87 -14.12 -14.99 -13.84
CA GLN A 87 -13.07 -14.81 -14.85
C GLN A 87 -11.67 -14.80 -14.24
N LEU A 88 -11.55 -14.48 -12.95
CA LEU A 88 -10.29 -14.36 -12.24
C LEU A 88 -9.78 -15.75 -11.85
N THR A 89 -8.56 -16.07 -12.24
CA THR A 89 -7.89 -17.33 -11.94
C THR A 89 -6.63 -17.10 -11.14
N ASP A 90 -6.14 -18.12 -10.44
CA ASP A 90 -4.86 -18.08 -9.73
C ASP A 90 -3.73 -17.65 -10.67
N SER A 91 -3.73 -18.13 -11.92
CA SER A 91 -2.73 -17.74 -12.92
C SER A 91 -2.71 -16.24 -13.19
N ILE A 92 -3.87 -15.60 -13.27
CA ILE A 92 -3.98 -14.14 -13.44
C ILE A 92 -3.42 -13.41 -12.24
N ILE A 93 -3.75 -13.85 -11.01
CA ILE A 93 -3.20 -13.25 -9.78
C ILE A 93 -1.68 -13.45 -9.72
N TYR A 94 -1.18 -14.64 -10.06
CA TYR A 94 0.28 -14.87 -10.09
C TYR A 94 0.98 -13.96 -11.09
N VAL A 95 0.46 -13.80 -12.30
CA VAL A 95 1.08 -12.98 -13.35
C VAL A 95 0.96 -11.48 -13.02
N SER A 96 -0.23 -11.05 -12.61
CA SER A 96 -0.51 -9.62 -12.43
C SER A 96 -0.06 -9.07 -11.08
N PHE A 97 0.09 -9.93 -10.06
CA PHE A 97 0.51 -9.51 -8.73
C PHE A 97 1.81 -10.18 -8.29
N VAL A 98 1.85 -11.53 -8.10
CA VAL A 98 2.98 -12.19 -7.44
C VAL A 98 4.29 -11.99 -8.20
N ASN A 99 4.31 -12.27 -9.52
CA ASN A 99 5.51 -12.11 -10.34
C ASN A 99 5.93 -10.64 -10.45
N LYS A 100 4.97 -9.72 -10.50
CA LYS A 100 5.24 -8.28 -10.53
C LYS A 100 5.76 -7.78 -9.19
N TYR A 101 5.23 -8.28 -8.07
CA TYR A 101 5.74 -7.97 -6.74
C TYR A 101 7.21 -8.39 -6.60
N ILE A 102 7.56 -9.62 -7.00
CA ILE A 102 8.95 -10.10 -7.01
C ILE A 102 9.82 -9.20 -7.91
N TYR A 103 9.34 -8.90 -9.12
CA TYR A 103 10.04 -8.01 -10.05
C TYR A 103 10.29 -6.62 -9.43
N TYR A 104 9.27 -5.95 -8.89
CA TYR A 104 9.45 -4.63 -8.30
C TYR A 104 10.34 -4.67 -7.06
N LEU A 105 10.27 -5.73 -6.26
CA LEU A 105 11.16 -5.89 -5.11
C LEU A 105 12.62 -6.00 -5.56
N THR A 106 12.94 -6.61 -6.71
CA THR A 106 14.31 -6.61 -7.26
C THR A 106 14.78 -5.22 -7.66
N GLN A 107 13.88 -4.30 -7.99
CA GLN A 107 14.24 -2.91 -8.33
C GLN A 107 14.64 -2.08 -7.11
N THR A 108 14.37 -2.56 -5.89
CA THR A 108 14.73 -1.89 -4.63
C THR A 108 16.19 -2.10 -4.19
N SER A 109 17.03 -2.67 -5.04
CA SER A 109 18.43 -3.05 -4.75
C SER A 109 18.62 -4.23 -3.79
N LEU A 110 17.54 -4.85 -3.30
CA LEU A 110 17.59 -6.08 -2.50
C LEU A 110 17.97 -7.28 -3.39
N LYS A 111 18.65 -8.27 -2.82
CA LYS A 111 18.86 -9.56 -3.48
C LYS A 111 17.66 -10.46 -3.28
N VAL A 112 16.79 -10.54 -4.26
CA VAL A 112 15.55 -11.29 -4.17
C VAL A 112 15.72 -12.70 -4.70
N TYR A 113 15.24 -13.67 -3.95
CA TYR A 113 15.24 -15.10 -4.27
C TYR A 113 13.84 -15.67 -4.17
N THR A 114 13.60 -16.73 -4.94
CA THR A 114 12.43 -17.60 -4.81
C THR A 114 12.86 -18.97 -4.30
N PRO A 115 11.96 -19.85 -3.84
CA PRO A 115 12.32 -21.13 -3.25
C PRO A 115 13.22 -22.02 -4.12
N GLU A 116 13.17 -21.87 -5.46
CA GLU A 116 14.06 -22.61 -6.37
C GLU A 116 15.55 -22.28 -6.20
N TYR A 117 15.85 -21.10 -5.59
CA TYR A 117 17.20 -20.59 -5.35
C TYR A 117 17.59 -20.60 -3.88
N ASP A 118 16.99 -21.46 -3.07
CA ASP A 118 17.20 -21.55 -1.62
C ASP A 118 18.69 -21.70 -1.25
N TYR A 119 19.44 -22.51 -1.99
CA TYR A 119 20.88 -22.70 -1.77
C TYR A 119 21.72 -21.42 -1.93
N LEU A 120 21.30 -20.48 -2.80
CA LEU A 120 21.94 -19.17 -2.95
C LEU A 120 21.53 -18.24 -1.82
N PHE A 121 20.25 -18.29 -1.42
CA PHE A 121 19.75 -17.51 -0.31
C PHE A 121 20.45 -17.88 1.00
N GLU A 122 20.61 -19.17 1.28
CA GLU A 122 21.26 -19.66 2.51
C GLU A 122 22.73 -19.22 2.63
N SER A 123 23.43 -18.94 1.54
CA SER A 123 24.79 -18.45 1.55
C SER A 123 24.94 -17.00 2.05
N ASN A 124 23.85 -16.24 2.16
CA ASN A 124 23.88 -14.83 2.56
C ASN A 124 23.90 -14.67 4.09
N LYS A 125 24.59 -13.62 4.57
CA LYS A 125 24.71 -13.31 6.01
C LYS A 125 23.49 -12.59 6.57
N LYS A 126 22.88 -11.69 5.77
CA LYS A 126 21.69 -10.93 6.16
C LYS A 126 20.52 -11.47 5.36
N LYS A 127 19.62 -12.15 6.02
CA LYS A 127 18.48 -12.85 5.41
C LYS A 127 17.16 -12.33 5.95
N SER A 128 16.20 -12.18 5.07
CA SER A 128 14.81 -11.88 5.36
C SER A 128 13.93 -12.86 4.58
N VAL A 129 12.88 -13.35 5.19
CA VAL A 129 11.87 -14.18 4.52
C VAL A 129 10.58 -13.36 4.45
N VAL A 130 10.02 -13.26 3.28
CA VAL A 130 8.73 -12.63 3.00
C VAL A 130 7.81 -13.70 2.42
N LYS A 131 6.95 -14.24 3.27
CA LYS A 131 5.96 -15.23 2.87
C LYS A 131 4.64 -14.51 2.61
N LEU A 132 4.12 -14.61 1.39
CA LEU A 132 2.76 -14.20 1.09
C LEU A 132 1.81 -15.24 1.71
N ALA A 133 1.46 -15.04 2.99
CA ALA A 133 0.80 -16.07 3.79
C ALA A 133 -0.62 -16.36 3.30
N GLN A 134 -1.34 -15.32 2.86
CA GLN A 134 -2.68 -15.43 2.30
C GLN A 134 -2.94 -14.29 1.32
N ILE A 135 -3.59 -14.61 0.22
CA ILE A 135 -4.19 -13.67 -0.71
C ILE A 135 -5.69 -13.93 -0.72
N GLU A 136 -6.48 -12.87 -0.60
CA GLU A 136 -7.93 -12.96 -0.71
C GLU A 136 -8.45 -11.91 -1.69
N CYS A 137 -9.28 -12.35 -2.62
CA CYS A 137 -9.94 -11.56 -3.63
C CYS A 137 -11.43 -11.51 -3.32
N GLU A 138 -11.95 -10.35 -3.00
CA GLU A 138 -13.35 -10.18 -2.64
C GLU A 138 -14.09 -9.34 -3.68
N GLU A 139 -15.29 -9.79 -4.05
CA GLU A 139 -16.19 -9.04 -4.91
C GLU A 139 -17.47 -8.68 -4.11
N TYR A 140 -17.84 -7.40 -4.14
CA TYR A 140 -19.01 -6.89 -3.39
C TYR A 140 -19.60 -5.65 -4.07
N PHE A 141 -20.70 -5.15 -3.52
CA PHE A 141 -21.23 -3.84 -3.87
C PHE A 141 -20.78 -2.80 -2.86
N ASP A 142 -20.23 -1.70 -3.36
CA ASP A 142 -19.97 -0.51 -2.55
C ASP A 142 -21.08 0.50 -2.77
N LYS A 143 -21.49 1.17 -1.69
CA LYS A 143 -22.51 2.21 -1.74
C LYS A 143 -21.84 3.56 -1.93
N VAL A 144 -22.20 4.26 -2.99
CA VAL A 144 -21.78 5.62 -3.26
C VAL A 144 -22.97 6.56 -3.14
N ARG A 145 -22.72 7.78 -2.67
CA ARG A 145 -23.74 8.82 -2.55
C ARG A 145 -23.31 10.03 -3.34
N ASP A 146 -24.14 10.44 -4.28
CA ASP A 146 -24.01 11.72 -4.97
C ASP A 146 -24.87 12.74 -4.24
N GLU A 147 -24.30 13.90 -3.97
CA GLU A 147 -24.97 15.00 -3.27
C GLU A 147 -24.75 16.30 -4.04
N ASP A 148 -25.79 17.13 -4.08
CA ASP A 148 -25.72 18.48 -4.63
C ASP A 148 -26.63 19.43 -3.87
N VAL A 149 -26.36 20.73 -3.98
CA VAL A 149 -27.20 21.80 -3.39
C VAL A 149 -27.84 22.61 -4.49
N ILE A 150 -29.13 22.43 -4.67
CA ILE A 150 -29.90 23.13 -5.69
C ILE A 150 -30.39 24.50 -5.14
N ASN A 151 -30.10 25.57 -5.92
CA ASN A 151 -30.49 26.97 -5.59
C ASN A 151 -30.03 27.44 -4.20
N ASP A 152 -28.87 26.98 -3.74
CA ASP A 152 -28.31 27.31 -2.42
C ASP A 152 -29.23 27.01 -1.22
N ALA A 153 -30.25 26.18 -1.41
CA ALA A 153 -31.30 25.98 -0.40
C ALA A 153 -31.67 24.50 -0.14
N TYR A 154 -31.56 23.63 -1.15
CA TYR A 154 -32.08 22.27 -1.06
C TYR A 154 -30.95 21.27 -1.29
N LEU A 155 -30.61 20.48 -0.28
CA LEU A 155 -29.72 19.32 -0.42
C LEU A 155 -30.51 18.18 -1.09
N VAL A 156 -30.01 17.71 -2.21
CA VAL A 156 -30.50 16.52 -2.92
C VAL A 156 -29.44 15.44 -2.87
N TYR A 157 -29.84 14.18 -2.83
CA TYR A 157 -28.91 13.06 -2.86
C TYR A 157 -29.49 11.86 -3.60
N ASN A 158 -28.62 11.04 -4.14
CA ASN A 158 -28.94 9.73 -4.68
C ASN A 158 -27.93 8.70 -4.18
N ASP A 159 -28.42 7.56 -3.73
CA ASP A 159 -27.58 6.43 -3.32
C ASP A 159 -27.53 5.42 -4.47
N ALA A 160 -26.33 5.15 -4.98
CA ALA A 160 -26.10 4.14 -6.00
C ALA A 160 -25.23 3.00 -5.45
N TYR A 161 -25.34 1.82 -6.05
CA TYR A 161 -24.51 0.67 -5.75
C TYR A 161 -23.60 0.38 -6.93
N VAL A 162 -22.31 0.29 -6.68
CA VAL A 162 -21.27 0.05 -7.68
C VAL A 162 -20.54 -1.25 -7.39
N ASN A 163 -20.12 -1.98 -8.43
CA ASN A 163 -19.28 -3.14 -8.24
C ASN A 163 -17.94 -2.72 -7.64
N ALA A 164 -17.47 -3.52 -6.70
CA ALA A 164 -16.19 -3.34 -6.03
C ALA A 164 -15.42 -4.65 -6.02
N PHE A 165 -14.10 -4.53 -6.14
CA PHE A 165 -13.15 -5.60 -5.97
C PHE A 165 -12.12 -5.19 -4.93
N ALA A 166 -11.96 -5.98 -3.87
CA ALA A 166 -10.92 -5.81 -2.88
C ALA A 166 -9.85 -6.90 -3.00
N PHE A 167 -8.62 -6.49 -2.73
CA PHE A 167 -7.46 -7.37 -2.67
C PHE A 167 -6.84 -7.24 -1.29
N ASN A 168 -6.90 -8.34 -0.54
CA ASN A 168 -6.38 -8.47 0.82
C ASN A 168 -5.13 -9.33 0.79
N LEU A 169 -4.07 -8.87 1.44
CA LEU A 169 -2.80 -9.57 1.51
C LEU A 169 -2.31 -9.66 2.94
N TRP A 170 -2.03 -10.87 3.40
CA TRP A 170 -1.28 -11.14 4.64
C TRP A 170 0.12 -11.60 4.28
N VAL A 171 1.09 -10.94 4.90
CA VAL A 171 2.52 -11.22 4.70
C VAL A 171 3.14 -11.58 6.03
N GLU A 172 3.75 -12.74 6.13
CA GLU A 172 4.62 -13.09 7.24
C GLU A 172 6.05 -12.69 6.87
N CYS A 173 6.63 -11.76 7.62
CA CYS A 173 7.92 -11.20 7.31
C CYS A 173 8.89 -11.38 8.48
N THR A 174 10.08 -11.94 8.20
CA THR A 174 11.23 -11.90 9.11
C THR A 174 12.18 -10.82 8.67
N SER A 175 12.92 -10.25 9.61
CA SER A 175 13.91 -9.22 9.33
C SER A 175 15.25 -9.66 9.91
N PRO A 176 16.40 -9.40 9.24
CA PRO A 176 17.71 -9.67 9.82
C PRO A 176 18.04 -8.77 11.03
N TYR A 177 17.13 -7.87 11.37
CA TYR A 177 17.25 -6.89 12.47
C TYR A 177 16.27 -7.15 13.62
N ASN A 178 15.40 -8.17 13.48
CA ASN A 178 14.43 -8.56 14.49
C ASN A 178 14.24 -10.08 14.42
N ASP A 179 14.45 -10.77 15.52
CA ASP A 179 14.39 -12.23 15.60
C ASP A 179 12.96 -12.79 15.55
N THR A 180 11.94 -11.93 15.61
CA THR A 180 10.53 -12.36 15.56
C THR A 180 9.93 -12.13 14.18
N ALA A 181 9.25 -13.15 13.67
CA ALA A 181 8.38 -12.98 12.50
C ALA A 181 7.23 -12.03 12.84
N THR A 182 6.90 -11.17 11.88
CA THR A 182 5.80 -10.21 12.03
C THR A 182 4.77 -10.50 10.93
N VAL A 183 3.51 -10.56 11.30
CA VAL A 183 2.41 -10.60 10.33
C VAL A 183 2.02 -9.18 9.96
N LEU A 184 2.03 -8.92 8.67
CA LEU A 184 1.71 -7.64 8.05
C LEU A 184 0.47 -7.82 7.18
N PHE A 185 -0.38 -6.80 7.14
CA PHE A 185 -1.61 -6.80 6.38
C PHE A 185 -1.70 -5.59 5.48
N ALA A 186 -2.26 -5.76 4.28
CA ALA A 186 -2.65 -4.67 3.41
C ALA A 186 -3.98 -4.99 2.72
N ASN A 187 -4.83 -3.99 2.63
CA ASN A 187 -6.10 -4.03 1.92
C ASN A 187 -6.17 -2.86 0.95
N ASN A 188 -6.59 -3.13 -0.26
CA ASN A 188 -6.90 -2.09 -1.24
C ASN A 188 -8.07 -2.54 -2.11
N ARG A 189 -8.83 -1.56 -2.60
CA ARG A 189 -10.01 -1.81 -3.43
C ARG A 189 -10.04 -0.94 -4.68
N ILE A 190 -10.77 -1.42 -5.67
CA ILE A 190 -11.14 -0.69 -6.89
C ILE A 190 -12.63 -0.89 -7.13
N THR A 191 -13.31 0.14 -7.65
CA THR A 191 -14.76 0.12 -7.92
C THR A 191 -15.05 0.47 -9.37
N ASP A 192 -16.29 0.28 -9.80
CA ASP A 192 -16.81 0.94 -10.99
C ASP A 192 -16.46 2.43 -10.93
N LYS A 193 -16.32 3.06 -12.10
CA LYS A 193 -16.30 4.52 -12.13
C LYS A 193 -17.73 5.00 -12.21
N HIS A 194 -18.16 5.67 -11.18
CA HIS A 194 -19.48 6.25 -11.05
C HIS A 194 -19.39 7.76 -11.11
N TYR A 195 -20.27 8.37 -11.89
CA TYR A 195 -20.42 9.82 -12.03
C TYR A 195 -21.90 10.12 -12.02
N GLY A 196 -22.42 10.60 -10.92
CA GLY A 196 -23.78 11.08 -10.80
C GLY A 196 -23.84 12.60 -10.75
N TRP A 197 -24.90 13.19 -11.31
CA TRP A 197 -25.16 14.63 -11.21
C TRP A 197 -26.64 14.92 -11.22
N PHE A 198 -27.01 16.10 -10.72
CA PHE A 198 -28.38 16.59 -10.66
C PHE A 198 -28.58 17.76 -11.62
N GLU A 199 -29.71 17.80 -12.31
CA GLU A 199 -30.12 18.93 -13.13
C GLU A 199 -31.54 19.35 -12.75
N GLN A 200 -31.79 20.66 -12.76
CA GLN A 200 -33.16 21.19 -12.55
C GLN A 200 -33.78 21.47 -13.91
N ASP A 201 -34.97 20.91 -14.16
CA ASP A 201 -35.72 21.19 -15.35
C ASP A 201 -36.41 22.60 -15.30
N TRP A 202 -36.98 23.01 -16.41
CA TRP A 202 -37.67 24.31 -16.50
C TRP A 202 -38.92 24.43 -15.62
N ASN A 203 -39.47 23.33 -15.09
CA ASN A 203 -40.58 23.31 -14.12
C ASN A 203 -40.08 23.34 -12.67
N GLY A 204 -38.78 23.29 -12.45
CA GLY A 204 -38.17 23.24 -11.12
C GLY A 204 -38.02 21.82 -10.55
N ASN A 205 -38.31 20.75 -11.31
CA ASN A 205 -38.08 19.38 -10.86
C ASN A 205 -36.59 19.06 -10.94
N VAL A 206 -36.08 18.38 -9.93
CA VAL A 206 -34.71 17.91 -9.88
C VAL A 206 -34.65 16.52 -10.50
N LEU A 207 -33.82 16.36 -11.54
CA LEU A 207 -33.57 15.10 -12.23
C LEU A 207 -32.16 14.63 -11.90
N TYR A 208 -32.04 13.34 -11.63
CA TYR A 208 -30.73 12.70 -11.43
C TYR A 208 -30.31 11.97 -12.69
N TYR A 209 -29.05 12.14 -13.05
CA TYR A 209 -28.38 11.46 -14.17
C TYR A 209 -27.14 10.75 -13.68
N GLU A 210 -26.81 9.63 -14.30
CA GLU A 210 -25.59 8.90 -13.99
C GLU A 210 -24.90 8.41 -15.26
N ASN A 211 -23.57 8.27 -15.16
CA ASN A 211 -22.74 7.62 -16.16
C ASN A 211 -21.78 6.67 -15.44
N ASN A 212 -21.89 5.39 -15.72
CA ASN A 212 -21.14 4.34 -15.07
C ASN A 212 -20.22 3.65 -16.08
N VAL A 213 -18.94 3.42 -15.67
CA VAL A 213 -18.02 2.54 -16.39
C VAL A 213 -17.78 1.34 -15.50
N GLU A 214 -18.32 0.20 -15.91
CA GLU A 214 -18.21 -1.05 -15.17
C GLU A 214 -16.75 -1.48 -14.97
N LEU A 215 -16.52 -2.12 -13.83
CA LEU A 215 -15.26 -2.76 -13.51
C LEU A 215 -15.11 -4.03 -14.35
N ASP A 216 -14.02 -4.11 -15.10
CA ASP A 216 -13.68 -5.25 -15.93
C ASP A 216 -12.37 -5.92 -15.49
N LEU A 217 -12.08 -7.09 -16.03
CA LEU A 217 -10.89 -7.86 -15.70
C LEU A 217 -9.61 -7.08 -15.99
N GLN A 218 -9.55 -6.34 -17.10
CA GLN A 218 -8.37 -5.54 -17.46
C GLN A 218 -8.06 -4.45 -16.44
N ARG A 219 -9.09 -3.81 -15.90
CA ARG A 219 -8.93 -2.80 -14.83
C ARG A 219 -8.45 -3.47 -13.53
N VAL A 220 -8.94 -4.68 -13.22
CA VAL A 220 -8.47 -5.45 -12.06
C VAL A 220 -7.00 -5.85 -12.23
N GLU A 221 -6.59 -6.37 -13.39
CA GLU A 221 -5.19 -6.70 -13.66
C GLU A 221 -4.27 -5.47 -13.52
N ASN A 222 -4.67 -4.33 -14.07
CA ASN A 222 -3.92 -3.08 -13.94
C ASN A 222 -3.84 -2.60 -12.48
N PHE A 223 -4.89 -2.79 -11.71
CA PHE A 223 -4.92 -2.51 -10.28
C PHE A 223 -3.95 -3.41 -9.52
N LEU A 224 -3.97 -4.73 -9.77
CA LEU A 224 -3.06 -5.70 -9.17
C LEU A 224 -1.58 -5.39 -9.49
N ASN A 225 -1.28 -5.00 -10.72
CA ASN A 225 0.07 -4.56 -11.11
C ASN A 225 0.55 -3.35 -10.28
N LYS A 226 -0.33 -2.35 -10.05
CA LYS A 226 -0.01 -1.19 -9.22
C LYS A 226 0.14 -1.55 -7.74
N LEU A 227 -0.67 -2.50 -7.24
CA LEU A 227 -0.52 -3.00 -5.88
C LEU A 227 0.80 -3.75 -5.70
N ALA A 228 1.22 -4.54 -6.69
CA ALA A 228 2.49 -5.25 -6.66
C ALA A 228 3.68 -4.29 -6.47
N GLU A 229 3.71 -3.18 -7.21
CA GLU A 229 4.72 -2.13 -7.05
C GLU A 229 4.65 -1.49 -5.65
N ARG A 230 3.44 -1.10 -5.23
CA ARG A 230 3.22 -0.47 -3.93
C ARG A 230 3.66 -1.36 -2.78
N TYR A 231 3.28 -2.64 -2.80
CA TYR A 231 3.58 -3.57 -1.72
C TYR A 231 5.06 -4.01 -1.70
N ALA A 232 5.73 -4.01 -2.86
CA ALA A 232 7.18 -4.18 -2.91
C ALA A 232 7.90 -3.01 -2.20
N ASN A 233 7.45 -1.78 -2.42
CA ASN A 233 7.96 -0.61 -1.71
C ASN A 233 7.66 -0.68 -0.20
N TYR A 234 6.46 -1.11 0.20
CA TYR A 234 6.11 -1.30 1.62
C TYR A 234 7.02 -2.34 2.29
N THR A 235 7.40 -3.40 1.57
CA THR A 235 8.33 -4.41 2.08
C THR A 235 9.72 -3.82 2.28
N PHE A 236 10.22 -3.03 1.32
CA PHE A 236 11.49 -2.33 1.46
C PHE A 236 11.48 -1.38 2.65
N ASP A 237 10.40 -0.59 2.79
CA ASP A 237 10.24 0.36 3.89
C ASP A 237 10.13 -0.34 5.25
N TYR A 238 9.47 -1.50 5.31
CA TYR A 238 9.43 -2.32 6.52
C TYR A 238 10.84 -2.74 6.97
N LEU A 239 11.68 -3.21 6.05
CA LEU A 239 13.05 -3.59 6.35
C LEU A 239 13.91 -2.37 6.74
N LEU A 240 13.72 -1.23 6.06
CA LEU A 240 14.38 0.04 6.36
C LEU A 240 14.05 0.50 7.79
N ASN A 241 12.77 0.53 8.15
CA ASN A 241 12.32 0.99 9.47
C ASN A 241 12.79 0.04 10.58
N ASN A 242 12.80 -1.28 10.35
CA ASN A 242 13.38 -2.25 11.28
C ASN A 242 14.88 -2.01 11.50
N TYR A 243 15.63 -1.70 10.44
CA TYR A 243 17.05 -1.37 10.57
C TYR A 243 17.25 -0.10 11.39
N ILE A 244 16.50 0.96 11.12
CA ILE A 244 16.58 2.21 11.88
C ILE A 244 16.31 1.94 13.35
N ASN A 245 15.22 1.23 13.66
CA ASN A 245 14.83 0.89 15.04
C ASN A 245 15.88 0.03 15.76
N SER A 246 16.59 -0.85 15.03
CA SER A 246 17.66 -1.67 15.61
C SER A 246 18.95 -0.89 15.89
N THR A 247 19.17 0.24 15.22
CA THR A 247 20.39 1.04 15.31
C THR A 247 20.26 2.25 16.23
N MET A 248 19.03 2.65 16.60
CA MET A 248 18.75 3.81 17.44
C MET A 248 18.19 3.38 18.79
N ALA A 249 18.76 3.92 19.87
CA ALA A 249 18.28 3.64 21.24
C ALA A 249 16.85 4.17 21.50
N THR A 250 16.48 5.28 20.86
CA THR A 250 15.14 5.88 20.85
C THR A 250 14.82 6.32 19.44
N PRO A 251 13.92 5.63 18.74
CA PRO A 251 13.48 6.05 17.41
C PRO A 251 12.80 7.43 17.51
N GLU A 252 13.29 8.39 16.75
CA GLU A 252 12.65 9.72 16.62
C GLU A 252 11.47 9.71 15.65
N ILE A 253 11.16 8.54 15.07
CA ILE A 253 10.01 8.37 14.16
C ILE A 253 8.76 8.23 15.04
N PRO A 254 7.73 9.06 14.86
CA PRO A 254 6.48 8.92 15.59
C PRO A 254 5.86 7.53 15.38
N ASP A 255 5.25 6.97 16.44
CA ASP A 255 4.67 5.61 16.42
C ASP A 255 3.65 5.39 15.29
N SER A 256 2.94 6.46 14.89
CA SER A 256 1.94 6.46 13.81
C SER A 256 2.51 6.67 12.41
N SER A 257 3.82 6.92 12.25
CA SER A 257 4.43 7.16 10.96
C SER A 257 5.54 6.17 10.65
N SER A 258 5.84 5.97 9.38
CA SER A 258 7.01 5.23 8.93
C SER A 258 7.78 6.03 7.90
N LEU A 259 9.06 5.70 7.74
CA LEU A 259 9.89 6.31 6.73
C LEU A 259 9.74 5.53 5.42
N HIS A 260 9.42 6.24 4.35
CA HIS A 260 9.40 5.74 2.99
C HIS A 260 10.63 6.26 2.24
N PHE A 261 11.25 5.39 1.44
CA PHE A 261 12.32 5.75 0.52
C PHE A 261 11.83 5.70 -0.91
N ASP A 262 11.71 6.85 -1.54
CA ASP A 262 11.42 6.94 -2.97
C ASP A 262 12.71 6.67 -3.78
N ILE A 263 12.76 5.51 -4.41
CA ILE A 263 13.90 5.04 -5.19
C ILE A 263 14.17 5.96 -6.39
N GLN A 264 13.13 6.53 -7.01
CA GLN A 264 13.26 7.36 -8.20
C GLN A 264 13.91 8.72 -7.88
N SER A 265 13.46 9.36 -6.79
CA SER A 265 14.01 10.67 -6.38
C SER A 265 15.18 10.57 -5.42
N GLY A 266 15.44 9.40 -4.82
CA GLY A 266 16.45 9.19 -3.79
C GLY A 266 16.15 9.93 -2.48
N LYS A 267 14.88 10.25 -2.21
CA LYS A 267 14.46 11.03 -1.04
C LYS A 267 13.69 10.17 -0.04
N PHE A 268 13.72 10.63 1.22
CA PHE A 268 12.97 10.04 2.31
C PHE A 268 11.77 10.91 2.65
N TYR A 269 10.62 10.27 2.89
CA TYR A 269 9.37 10.90 3.27
C TYR A 269 8.77 10.19 4.47
N TYR A 270 8.07 10.91 5.34
CA TYR A 270 7.18 10.30 6.31
C TYR A 270 5.87 9.91 5.61
N VAL A 271 5.40 8.71 5.91
CA VAL A 271 4.12 8.21 5.40
C VAL A 271 3.22 7.80 6.55
N ASP A 272 1.92 8.03 6.36
CA ASP A 272 0.87 7.65 7.29
C ASP A 272 0.52 6.16 7.16
N ASP A 273 -0.34 5.67 8.06
CA ASP A 273 -0.77 4.27 8.12
C ASP A 273 -1.39 3.74 6.81
N ASN A 274 -2.00 4.62 6.00
CA ASN A 274 -2.59 4.25 4.72
C ASN A 274 -1.56 3.91 3.61
N TYR A 275 -0.29 4.21 3.84
CA TYR A 275 0.80 4.04 2.87
C TYR A 275 1.88 3.06 3.33
N LYS A 276 1.52 2.14 4.21
CA LYS A 276 2.39 1.07 4.69
C LYS A 276 1.57 -0.19 4.99
N PHE A 277 2.25 -1.29 5.27
CA PHE A 277 1.59 -2.45 5.88
C PHE A 277 1.11 -2.12 7.30
N ILE A 278 -0.06 -2.66 7.65
CA ILE A 278 -0.56 -2.68 9.01
C ILE A 278 0.09 -3.88 9.71
N LYS A 279 0.68 -3.66 10.87
CA LYS A 279 1.22 -4.72 11.71
C LYS A 279 0.10 -5.31 12.55
N LEU A 280 -0.10 -6.63 12.48
CA LEU A 280 -1.07 -7.39 13.25
C LEU A 280 -0.49 -7.92 14.56
#